data_325491451656b8a3932b571031a470b1
#
_entry.id   325491451656b8a3932b571031a470b1
#
_cell.length_a   1.000
_cell.length_b   1.000
_cell.length_c   1.000
_cell.angle_alpha   90.00
_cell.angle_beta   90.00
_cell.angle_gamma   90.00
#
_symmetry.space_group_name_H-M   'P 1'
#
loop_
_entity.id
_entity.type
_entity.pdbx_description
1 polymer ?
#
loop_
_entity_poly.entity_id
_entity_poly.type
_entity_poly.pdbx_seq_one_letter_code
_entity_poly.pdbx_strand_id
1 'polypeptide(L)'
;MRVLIDTNVLISAALKPSGAPYRAFVKAVSYPNQGIICEQNVDELRRIFNRKFPKQLQALEAFLSLAILTLEIVPTPLIENEQEQKIRDIKDRPILRAAMDAKADLLITGDKEFLESGIRHPSAISVAEFLKLEE
;
A
#
# COMPACT_ATOMS: atom_id res chain seq x y z
N MET A 1 -11.64 3.38 8.60
CA MET A 1 -11.10 4.12 7.45
C MET A 1 -10.72 3.17 6.32
N ARG A 2 -10.73 3.66 5.11
CA ARG A 2 -10.24 2.94 3.94
C ARG A 2 -8.78 3.29 3.74
N VAL A 3 -7.91 2.30 3.78
CA VAL A 3 -6.45 2.49 3.86
C VAL A 3 -5.77 1.72 2.74
N LEU A 4 -5.19 2.44 1.79
CA LEU A 4 -4.37 1.81 0.75
C LEU A 4 -2.94 1.69 1.24
N ILE A 5 -2.33 0.53 1.00
CA ILE A 5 -0.96 0.26 1.45
C ILE A 5 -0.03 0.20 0.23
N ASP A 6 1.02 1.00 0.26
CA ASP A 6 2.01 1.06 -0.81
C ASP A 6 2.82 -0.24 -0.88
N THR A 7 3.27 -0.58 -2.08
CA THR A 7 4.02 -1.81 -2.37
C THR A 7 5.22 -2.01 -1.44
N ASN A 8 6.01 -0.96 -1.20
CA ASN A 8 7.20 -1.08 -0.36
C ASN A 8 6.87 -1.44 1.09
N VAL A 9 5.74 -0.95 1.59
CA VAL A 9 5.27 -1.31 2.94
C VAL A 9 4.87 -2.79 2.98
N LEU A 10 4.18 -3.25 1.93
CA LEU A 10 3.78 -4.66 1.81
C LEU A 10 4.98 -5.59 1.71
N ILE A 11 6.02 -5.19 0.95
CA ILE A 11 7.27 -5.95 0.85
C ILE A 11 7.89 -6.12 2.24
N SER A 12 8.02 -5.02 2.97
CA SER A 12 8.60 -5.04 4.32
C SER A 12 7.77 -5.89 5.28
N ALA A 13 6.44 -5.84 5.17
CA ALA A 13 5.55 -6.67 5.98
C ALA A 13 5.75 -8.15 5.70
N ALA A 14 5.86 -8.53 4.41
CA ALA A 14 6.08 -9.92 4.01
C ALA A 14 7.43 -10.45 4.48
N LEU A 15 8.48 -9.62 4.43
CA LEU A 15 9.84 -10.03 4.79
C LEU A 15 10.04 -10.17 6.30
N LYS A 16 9.29 -9.40 7.11
CA LYS A 16 9.49 -9.39 8.57
C LYS A 16 8.15 -9.34 9.31
N PRO A 17 7.54 -10.51 9.56
CA PRO A 17 6.23 -10.56 10.24
C PRO A 17 6.21 -9.97 11.66
N SER A 18 7.37 -9.79 12.28
CA SER A 18 7.47 -9.18 13.62
C SER A 18 7.68 -7.66 13.58
N GLY A 19 7.80 -7.07 12.39
CA GLY A 19 8.15 -5.66 12.24
C GLY A 19 6.95 -4.72 12.25
N ALA A 20 7.24 -3.42 12.30
CA ALA A 20 6.23 -2.37 12.27
C ALA A 20 5.38 -2.38 11.00
N PRO A 21 5.94 -2.60 9.79
CA PRO A 21 5.10 -2.69 8.59
C PRO A 21 4.06 -3.80 8.65
N TYR A 22 4.41 -4.95 9.22
CA TYR A 22 3.43 -6.03 9.39
C TYR A 22 2.34 -5.64 10.38
N ARG A 23 2.69 -4.99 11.50
CA ARG A 23 1.70 -4.50 12.48
C ARG A 23 0.77 -3.46 11.85
N ALA A 24 1.31 -2.59 10.98
CA ALA A 24 0.49 -1.62 10.26
C ALA A 24 -0.48 -2.33 9.29
N PHE A 25 -0.01 -3.36 8.60
CA PHE A 25 -0.87 -4.18 7.76
C PHE A 25 -2.02 -4.79 8.57
N VAL A 26 -1.71 -5.42 9.70
CA VAL A 26 -2.74 -6.02 10.57
C VAL A 26 -3.77 -4.98 11.01
N LYS A 27 -3.31 -3.81 11.43
CA LYS A 27 -4.22 -2.72 11.83
C LYS A 27 -5.10 -2.27 10.67
N ALA A 28 -4.51 -2.12 9.48
CA ALA A 28 -5.23 -1.66 8.30
C ALA A 28 -6.33 -2.61 7.86
N VAL A 29 -6.15 -3.92 8.04
CA VAL A 29 -7.14 -4.92 7.65
C VAL A 29 -8.10 -5.30 8.78
N SER A 30 -7.92 -4.73 9.95
CA SER A 30 -8.75 -5.00 11.12
C SER A 30 -9.86 -3.97 11.25
N TYR A 31 -11.08 -4.44 11.58
CA TYR A 31 -12.22 -3.55 11.81
C TYR A 31 -11.86 -2.48 12.84
N PRO A 32 -12.24 -1.20 12.65
CA PRO A 32 -13.15 -0.68 11.64
C PRO A 32 -12.49 -0.27 10.31
N ASN A 33 -11.21 -0.56 10.12
CA ASN A 33 -10.51 -0.23 8.89
C ASN A 33 -10.76 -1.25 7.79
N GLN A 34 -10.66 -0.79 6.54
CA GLN A 34 -10.61 -1.65 5.38
C GLN A 34 -9.29 -1.40 4.65
N GLY A 35 -8.41 -2.39 4.65
CA GLY A 35 -7.17 -2.33 3.88
C GLY A 35 -7.44 -2.54 2.40
N ILE A 36 -6.71 -1.79 1.56
CA ILE A 36 -6.87 -1.79 0.10
C ILE A 36 -5.52 -1.99 -0.55
N ILE A 37 -5.49 -2.79 -1.61
CA ILE A 37 -4.33 -2.94 -2.47
C ILE A 37 -4.76 -2.74 -3.92
N CYS A 38 -3.95 -2.02 -4.69
CA CYS A 38 -4.15 -1.90 -6.12
C CYS A 38 -3.71 -3.20 -6.80
N GLU A 39 -4.49 -3.69 -7.78
CA GLU A 39 -4.16 -4.95 -8.45
C GLU A 39 -2.76 -4.93 -9.08
N GLN A 40 -2.32 -3.79 -9.56
CA GLN A 40 -0.97 -3.61 -10.11
C GLN A 40 0.12 -3.90 -9.06
N ASN A 41 -0.16 -3.65 -7.79
CA ASN A 41 0.79 -3.89 -6.70
C ASN A 41 1.03 -5.38 -6.46
N VAL A 42 0.05 -6.22 -6.71
CA VAL A 42 0.20 -7.67 -6.55
C VAL A 42 1.27 -8.19 -7.52
N ASP A 43 1.17 -7.78 -8.79
CA ASP A 43 2.13 -8.17 -9.81
C ASP A 43 3.52 -7.60 -9.50
N GLU A 44 3.57 -6.36 -9.03
CA GLU A 44 4.82 -5.70 -8.65
C GLU A 44 5.50 -6.42 -7.49
N LEU A 45 4.74 -6.83 -6.49
CA LEU A 45 5.25 -7.63 -5.37
C LEU A 45 5.93 -8.89 -5.86
N ARG A 46 5.28 -9.64 -6.74
CA ARG A 46 5.85 -10.89 -7.27
C ARG A 46 7.12 -10.63 -8.06
N ARG A 47 7.14 -9.59 -8.89
CA ARG A 47 8.33 -9.24 -9.69
C ARG A 47 9.51 -8.85 -8.79
N ILE A 48 9.27 -8.03 -7.77
CA ILE A 48 10.32 -7.59 -6.86
C ILE A 48 10.90 -8.77 -6.07
N PHE A 49 10.05 -9.66 -5.53
CA PHE A 49 10.52 -10.82 -4.80
C PHE A 49 11.32 -11.78 -5.70
N ASN A 50 10.87 -12.03 -6.92
CA ASN A 50 11.60 -12.89 -7.84
C ASN A 50 12.99 -12.31 -8.17
N ARG A 51 13.10 -11.00 -8.29
CA ARG A 51 14.35 -10.34 -8.64
C ARG A 51 15.28 -10.14 -7.44
N LYS A 52 14.74 -9.66 -6.32
CA LYS A 52 15.54 -9.25 -5.16
C LYS A 52 15.58 -10.25 -4.02
N PHE A 53 14.55 -11.03 -3.86
CA PHE A 53 14.39 -11.95 -2.72
C PHE A 53 14.00 -13.37 -3.15
N PRO A 54 14.72 -13.96 -4.12
CA PRO A 54 14.32 -15.27 -4.66
C PRO A 54 14.33 -16.40 -3.63
N LYS A 55 15.08 -16.23 -2.54
CA LYS A 55 15.14 -17.23 -1.46
C LYS A 55 13.98 -17.10 -0.47
N GLN A 56 13.15 -16.07 -0.60
CA GLN A 56 12.06 -15.78 0.32
C GLN A 56 10.69 -15.86 -0.32
N LEU A 57 10.56 -16.58 -1.43
CA LEU A 57 9.30 -16.72 -2.14
C LEU A 57 8.23 -17.40 -1.27
N GLN A 58 8.61 -18.30 -0.38
CA GLN A 58 7.67 -18.93 0.55
C GLN A 58 7.06 -17.89 1.50
N ALA A 59 7.87 -16.95 1.99
CA ALA A 59 7.40 -15.88 2.86
C ALA A 59 6.40 -14.98 2.12
N LEU A 60 6.69 -14.68 0.85
CA LEU A 60 5.77 -13.90 0.01
C LEU A 60 4.44 -14.63 -0.17
N GLU A 61 4.48 -15.93 -0.53
CA GLU A 61 3.26 -16.68 -0.77
C GLU A 61 2.42 -16.82 0.50
N ALA A 62 3.06 -17.02 1.66
CA ALA A 62 2.36 -17.06 2.94
C ALA A 62 1.68 -15.71 3.23
N PHE A 63 2.38 -14.60 3.00
CA PHE A 63 1.83 -13.28 3.19
C PHE A 63 0.67 -13.00 2.23
N LEU A 64 0.83 -13.32 0.94
CA LEU A 64 -0.21 -13.11 -0.07
C LEU A 64 -1.47 -13.93 0.21
N SER A 65 -1.33 -15.15 0.73
CA SER A 65 -2.47 -15.97 1.10
C SER A 65 -3.33 -15.29 2.17
N LEU A 66 -2.68 -14.64 3.14
CA LEU A 66 -3.39 -13.87 4.17
C LEU A 66 -3.94 -12.57 3.57
N ALA A 67 -3.14 -11.87 2.78
CA ALA A 67 -3.49 -10.57 2.22
C ALA A 67 -4.70 -10.66 1.30
N ILE A 68 -4.79 -11.68 0.45
CA ILE A 68 -5.91 -11.88 -0.47
C ILE A 68 -7.22 -12.05 0.28
N LEU A 69 -7.20 -12.65 1.47
CA LEU A 69 -8.40 -12.86 2.28
C LEU A 69 -8.84 -11.60 3.03
N THR A 70 -7.94 -10.66 3.25
CA THR A 70 -8.18 -9.52 4.14
C THR A 70 -8.19 -8.17 3.44
N LEU A 71 -7.49 -8.04 2.32
CA LEU A 71 -7.43 -6.78 1.56
C LEU A 71 -8.49 -6.74 0.47
N GLU A 72 -9.02 -5.54 0.23
CA GLU A 72 -9.83 -5.27 -0.95
C GLU A 72 -8.89 -4.97 -2.11
N ILE A 73 -9.00 -5.72 -3.21
CA ILE A 73 -8.19 -5.50 -4.40
C ILE A 73 -8.96 -4.59 -5.33
N VAL A 74 -8.38 -3.43 -5.67
CA VAL A 74 -9.03 -2.44 -6.52
C VAL A 74 -8.29 -2.27 -7.84
N PRO A 75 -9.01 -1.97 -8.93
CA PRO A 75 -8.37 -1.73 -10.23
C PRO A 75 -7.68 -0.37 -10.27
N THR A 76 -6.76 -0.22 -11.22
CA THR A 76 -6.15 1.07 -11.52
C THR A 76 -6.93 1.70 -12.68
N PRO A 77 -7.56 2.87 -12.47
CA PRO A 77 -8.27 3.56 -13.55
C PRO A 77 -7.33 3.93 -14.69
N LEU A 78 -7.83 3.89 -15.92
CA LEU A 78 -7.06 4.26 -17.10
C LEU A 78 -6.96 5.77 -17.28
N ILE A 79 -7.96 6.51 -16.77
CA ILE A 79 -8.01 7.97 -16.90
C ILE A 79 -7.19 8.62 -15.80
N GLU A 80 -6.23 9.44 -16.18
CA GLU A 80 -5.38 10.16 -15.24
C GLU A 80 -6.17 11.20 -14.45
N ASN A 81 -5.74 11.42 -13.20
CA ASN A 81 -6.30 12.43 -12.32
C ASN A 81 -5.33 13.63 -12.25
N GLU A 82 -5.85 14.84 -12.18
CA GLU A 82 -5.02 16.04 -12.09
C GLU A 82 -4.11 16.04 -10.87
N GLN A 83 -4.54 15.47 -9.74
CA GLN A 83 -3.75 15.42 -8.51
C GLN A 83 -2.48 14.61 -8.66
N GLU A 84 -2.44 13.65 -9.57
CA GLU A 84 -1.24 12.82 -9.76
C GLU A 84 -0.08 13.59 -10.37
N GLN A 85 -0.33 14.77 -10.93
CA GLN A 85 0.73 15.67 -11.40
C GLN A 85 1.67 16.10 -10.25
N LYS A 86 1.21 16.05 -9.02
CA LYS A 86 2.02 16.35 -7.84
C LYS A 86 3.04 15.26 -7.54
N ILE A 87 2.91 14.10 -8.17
CA ILE A 87 3.85 13.00 -8.06
C ILE A 87 4.75 13.00 -9.28
N ARG A 88 6.05 13.22 -9.08
CA ARG A 88 7.03 13.35 -10.18
C ARG A 88 7.27 12.04 -10.89
N ASP A 89 7.43 10.95 -10.15
CA ASP A 89 7.69 9.64 -10.73
C ASP A 89 6.40 9.11 -11.35
N ILE A 90 6.40 9.00 -12.67
CA ILE A 90 5.25 8.51 -13.43
C ILE A 90 4.84 7.11 -12.98
N LYS A 91 5.80 6.29 -12.54
CA LYS A 91 5.55 4.91 -12.10
C LYS A 91 4.70 4.85 -10.83
N ASP A 92 4.75 5.90 -10.00
CA ASP A 92 4.03 5.94 -8.72
C ASP A 92 2.62 6.54 -8.86
N ARG A 93 2.33 7.18 -9.99
CA ARG A 93 1.03 7.83 -10.23
C ARG A 93 -0.15 6.87 -10.23
N PRO A 94 -0.04 5.64 -10.78
CA PRO A 94 -1.17 4.70 -10.78
C PRO A 94 -1.67 4.33 -9.39
N ILE A 95 -0.79 4.26 -8.39
CA ILE A 95 -1.18 4.00 -7.00
C ILE A 95 -2.09 5.10 -6.47
N LEU A 96 -1.70 6.36 -6.69
CA LEU A 96 -2.52 7.49 -6.26
C LEU A 96 -3.87 7.48 -6.97
N ARG A 97 -3.87 7.22 -8.27
CA ARG A 97 -5.09 7.14 -9.07
C ARG A 97 -6.06 6.09 -8.54
N ALA A 98 -5.53 4.89 -8.24
CA ALA A 98 -6.33 3.81 -7.67
C ALA A 98 -6.87 4.17 -6.28
N ALA A 99 -6.04 4.82 -5.45
CA ALA A 99 -6.45 5.24 -4.11
C ALA A 99 -7.59 6.26 -4.16
N MET A 100 -7.51 7.21 -5.09
CA MET A 100 -8.56 8.22 -5.24
C MET A 100 -9.85 7.61 -5.76
N ASP A 101 -9.76 6.73 -6.75
CA ASP A 101 -10.94 6.04 -7.31
C ASP A 101 -11.62 5.17 -6.26
N ALA A 102 -10.84 4.48 -5.44
CA ALA A 102 -11.35 3.63 -4.36
C ALA A 102 -11.79 4.43 -3.13
N LYS A 103 -11.65 5.74 -3.16
CA LYS A 103 -12.00 6.64 -2.04
C LYS A 103 -11.25 6.29 -0.76
N ALA A 104 -9.96 6.02 -0.89
CA ALA A 104 -9.12 5.77 0.27
C ALA A 104 -8.97 7.03 1.11
N ASP A 105 -9.05 6.87 2.41
CA ASP A 105 -8.82 7.97 3.37
C ASP A 105 -7.33 8.19 3.58
N LEU A 106 -6.57 7.10 3.62
CA LEU A 106 -5.14 7.12 3.88
C LEU A 106 -4.38 6.28 2.84
N LEU A 107 -3.14 6.71 2.58
CA LEU A 107 -2.14 5.94 1.84
C LEU A 107 -0.94 5.74 2.77
N ILE A 108 -0.69 4.51 3.21
CA ILE A 108 0.49 4.20 4.03
C ILE A 108 1.68 4.00 3.10
N THR A 109 2.70 4.83 3.25
CA THR A 109 3.87 4.82 2.36
C THR A 109 5.12 5.27 3.11
N GLY A 110 6.29 4.85 2.61
CA GLY A 110 7.57 5.38 3.04
C GLY A 110 8.17 6.36 2.03
N ASP A 111 7.48 6.61 0.93
CA ASP A 111 7.96 7.49 -0.13
C ASP A 111 7.75 8.96 0.24
N LYS A 112 8.87 9.69 0.35
CA LYS A 112 8.84 11.12 0.70
C LYS A 112 8.03 11.95 -0.29
N GLU A 113 8.03 11.59 -1.55
CA GLU A 113 7.27 12.31 -2.57
C GLU A 113 5.78 12.31 -2.27
N PHE A 114 5.23 11.17 -1.86
CA PHE A 114 3.83 11.10 -1.41
C PHE A 114 3.63 11.85 -0.10
N LEU A 115 4.52 11.65 0.87
CA LEU A 115 4.40 12.26 2.20
C LEU A 115 4.46 13.78 2.14
N GLU A 116 5.21 14.35 1.20
CA GLU A 116 5.40 15.79 1.04
C GLU A 116 4.50 16.41 -0.04
N SER A 117 3.66 15.60 -0.69
CA SER A 117 2.86 16.06 -1.84
C SER A 117 1.78 17.08 -1.52
N GLY A 118 1.34 17.14 -0.26
CA GLY A 118 0.22 17.99 0.12
C GLY A 118 -1.14 17.48 -0.28
N ILE A 119 -1.22 16.28 -0.86
CA ILE A 119 -2.48 15.65 -1.23
C ILE A 119 -3.21 15.25 0.06
N ARG A 120 -4.50 15.58 0.16
CA ARG A 120 -5.30 15.35 1.37
C ARG A 120 -6.19 14.10 1.30
N HIS A 121 -6.58 13.70 0.09
CA HIS A 121 -7.50 12.58 -0.13
C HIS A 121 -6.99 11.72 -1.29
N PRO A 122 -6.27 10.64 -0.99
CA PRO A 122 -5.88 10.14 0.33
C PRO A 122 -4.79 10.99 0.98
N SER A 123 -4.77 11.01 2.31
CA SER A 123 -3.66 11.62 3.05
C SER A 123 -2.54 10.60 3.16
N ALA A 124 -1.34 10.95 2.72
CA ALA A 124 -0.17 10.07 2.84
C ALA A 124 0.36 10.09 4.27
N ILE A 125 0.65 8.90 4.81
CA ILE A 125 1.06 8.75 6.20
C ILE A 125 2.11 7.63 6.29
N SER A 126 3.08 7.80 7.19
CA SER A 126 4.09 6.77 7.41
C SER A 126 3.53 5.61 8.24
N VAL A 127 4.25 4.49 8.22
CA VAL A 127 3.93 3.33 9.08
C VAL A 127 3.89 3.75 10.55
N ALA A 128 4.90 4.49 11.00
CA ALA A 128 4.99 4.93 12.40
C ALA A 128 3.81 5.82 12.80
N GLU A 129 3.45 6.76 11.94
CA GLU A 129 2.32 7.66 12.18
C GLU A 129 1.00 6.90 12.20
N PHE A 130 0.82 5.97 11.26
CA PHE A 130 -0.39 5.16 11.22
C PHE A 130 -0.58 4.32 12.49
N LEU A 131 0.50 3.74 13.00
CA LEU A 131 0.45 2.94 14.23
C LEU A 131 0.09 3.77 15.46
N LYS A 132 0.35 5.08 15.42
CA LYS A 132 0.02 6.00 16.52
C LYS A 132 -1.42 6.52 16.48
N LEU A 133 -2.10 6.36 15.35
CA LEU A 133 -3.49 6.82 15.25
C LEU A 133 -4.39 6.02 16.19
N GLU A 134 -5.20 6.74 16.95
CA GLU A 134 -6.26 6.16 17.78
C GLU A 134 -7.58 6.23 17.03
N GLU A 135 -8.34 5.19 17.17
CA GLU A 135 -9.63 5.08 16.48
C GLU A 135 -10.77 4.96 17.48
#